data_56253544c9836abbdc28d6aff1e8d41d
#
_entry.id   56253544c9836abbdc28d6aff1e8d41d
#
_cell.length_a   1.000
_cell.length_b   1.000
_cell.length_c   1.000
_cell.angle_alpha   90.00
_cell.angle_beta   90.00
_cell.angle_gamma   90.00
#
_symmetry.space_group_name_H-M   'P 1'
#
loop_
_entity.id
_entity.type
_entity.pdbx_description
1 polymer ?
#
loop_
_entity_poly.entity_id
_entity_poly.type
_entity_poly.pdbx_seq_one_letter_code
_entity_poly.pdbx_strand_id
1 'polypeptide(L)'
;MKIISGGQTGVDRAALDVALKHGIDCGGWVPVGRLDEFGRIPDRYPVRELEDKEGRSSDRPGGLKTAAPCERRDPFAARTLQNVKDSNGTVIIYLEKLGGGTEYTVECCIEQHQPHQLIDAAKISARGAADLITEFVRELEINTLNVAGPRQSEWTGGYDYAFRALDIFLGNVA
;
A
#
# COMPACT_ATOMS: atom_id res chain seq x y z
N MET A 1 -2.21 -9.25 14.17
CA MET A 1 -2.32 -8.22 13.10
C MET A 1 -1.32 -8.54 12.01
N LYS A 2 -1.62 -8.18 10.77
CA LYS A 2 -0.73 -8.32 9.60
C LYS A 2 -0.58 -6.98 8.92
N ILE A 3 0.62 -6.66 8.44
CA ILE A 3 0.90 -5.48 7.61
C ILE A 3 1.07 -5.94 6.15
N ILE A 4 0.35 -5.33 5.22
CA ILE A 4 0.60 -5.54 3.79
C ILE A 4 0.94 -4.22 3.11
N SER A 5 1.72 -4.31 2.04
CA SER A 5 2.10 -3.15 1.24
C SER A 5 2.54 -3.57 -0.15
N GLY A 6 2.55 -2.62 -1.09
CA GLY A 6 2.95 -2.87 -2.48
C GLY A 6 4.45 -3.05 -2.72
N GLY A 7 5.26 -2.98 -1.66
CA GLY A 7 6.71 -3.22 -1.74
C GLY A 7 7.51 -2.18 -2.52
N GLN A 8 6.91 -1.06 -2.94
CA GLN A 8 7.62 0.04 -3.59
C GLN A 8 8.62 0.68 -2.61
N THR A 9 9.53 1.47 -3.08
CA THR A 9 10.41 2.28 -2.23
C THR A 9 9.60 3.30 -1.41
N GLY A 10 10.24 4.00 -0.48
CA GLY A 10 9.56 5.01 0.34
C GLY A 10 8.61 4.42 1.37
N VAL A 11 7.37 4.86 1.40
CA VAL A 11 6.38 4.50 2.44
C VAL A 11 6.10 3.00 2.48
N ASP A 12 5.90 2.37 1.34
CA ASP A 12 5.64 0.93 1.24
C ASP A 12 6.77 0.10 1.87
N ARG A 13 8.02 0.48 1.56
CA ARG A 13 9.20 -0.21 2.06
C ARG A 13 9.36 -0.04 3.56
N ALA A 14 9.11 1.16 4.08
CA ALA A 14 9.13 1.43 5.52
C ALA A 14 8.12 0.55 6.27
N ALA A 15 6.94 0.34 5.72
CA ALA A 15 5.91 -0.52 6.34
C ALA A 15 6.39 -1.97 6.49
N LEU A 16 7.02 -2.52 5.45
CA LEU A 16 7.55 -3.89 5.51
C LEU A 16 8.74 -4.00 6.46
N ASP A 17 9.65 -3.02 6.45
CA ASP A 17 10.83 -3.03 7.34
C ASP A 17 10.43 -2.93 8.82
N VAL A 18 9.45 -2.08 9.15
CA VAL A 18 8.96 -1.96 10.53
C VAL A 18 8.24 -3.24 10.97
N ALA A 19 7.42 -3.83 10.11
CA ALA A 19 6.75 -5.10 10.42
C ALA A 19 7.77 -6.21 10.71
N LEU A 20 8.81 -6.35 9.88
CA LEU A 20 9.90 -7.31 10.11
C LEU A 20 10.67 -7.00 11.40
N LYS A 21 10.94 -5.74 11.72
CA LYS A 21 11.60 -5.31 12.96
C LYS A 21 10.84 -5.75 14.20
N HIS A 22 9.50 -5.66 14.18
CA HIS A 22 8.62 -6.03 15.29
C HIS A 22 8.18 -7.50 15.27
N GLY A 23 8.63 -8.30 14.30
CA GLY A 23 8.20 -9.70 14.16
C GLY A 23 6.72 -9.85 13.81
N ILE A 24 6.12 -8.81 13.21
CA ILE A 24 4.74 -8.80 12.78
C ILE A 24 4.65 -9.45 11.39
N ASP A 25 3.65 -10.31 11.20
CA ASP A 25 3.38 -10.92 9.89
C ASP A 25 3.18 -9.83 8.83
N CYS A 26 3.89 -9.94 7.71
CA CYS A 26 3.83 -8.95 6.66
C CYS A 26 3.86 -9.56 5.25
N GLY A 27 3.56 -8.76 4.24
CA GLY A 27 3.55 -9.19 2.84
C GLY A 27 2.90 -8.17 1.93
N GLY A 28 2.17 -8.67 0.95
CA GLY A 28 1.44 -7.86 -0.03
C GLY A 28 1.71 -8.32 -1.45
N TRP A 29 0.98 -7.74 -2.39
CA TRP A 29 1.09 -8.03 -3.80
C TRP A 29 2.00 -7.03 -4.49
N VAL A 30 2.86 -7.53 -5.37
CA VAL A 30 3.79 -6.74 -6.17
C VAL A 30 3.64 -7.09 -7.65
N PRO A 31 4.12 -6.24 -8.57
CA PRO A 31 4.11 -6.55 -9.99
C PRO A 31 4.93 -7.82 -10.29
N VAL A 32 4.61 -8.46 -11.42
CA VAL A 32 5.43 -9.55 -11.99
C VAL A 32 6.87 -9.08 -12.12
N GLY A 33 7.83 -9.95 -11.77
CA GLY A 33 9.26 -9.64 -11.71
C GLY A 33 9.70 -8.97 -10.41
N ARG A 34 8.80 -8.74 -9.44
CA ARG A 34 9.10 -8.10 -8.14
C ARG A 34 9.82 -6.77 -8.32
N LEU A 35 9.30 -5.90 -9.20
CA LEU A 35 9.96 -4.64 -9.55
C LEU A 35 9.47 -3.47 -8.70
N ASP A 36 10.42 -2.66 -8.25
CA ASP A 36 10.23 -1.31 -7.73
C ASP A 36 10.87 -0.29 -8.68
N GLU A 37 10.93 0.99 -8.32
CA GLU A 37 11.50 2.04 -9.17
C GLU A 37 13.02 1.95 -9.37
N PHE A 38 13.74 1.18 -8.56
CA PHE A 38 15.20 1.00 -8.64
C PHE A 38 15.61 -0.40 -9.07
N GLY A 39 14.67 -1.32 -9.26
CA GLY A 39 14.96 -2.66 -9.71
C GLY A 39 14.16 -3.73 -8.97
N ARG A 40 14.81 -4.81 -8.58
CA ARG A 40 14.12 -5.93 -7.95
C ARG A 40 13.96 -5.72 -6.44
N ILE A 41 12.75 -5.90 -5.95
CA ILE A 41 12.43 -5.92 -4.51
C ILE A 41 13.20 -7.06 -3.84
N PRO A 42 13.98 -6.80 -2.78
CA PRO A 42 14.78 -7.81 -2.10
C PRO A 42 13.96 -9.01 -1.60
N ASP A 43 14.56 -10.21 -1.67
CA ASP A 43 13.88 -11.47 -1.33
C ASP A 43 13.52 -11.61 0.16
N ARG A 44 14.12 -10.80 1.03
CA ARG A 44 13.78 -10.75 2.47
C ARG A 44 12.33 -10.35 2.75
N TYR A 45 11.66 -9.68 1.81
CA TYR A 45 10.26 -9.29 1.96
C TYR A 45 9.34 -10.40 1.46
N PRO A 46 8.40 -10.90 2.27
CA PRO A 46 7.51 -12.01 1.92
C PRO A 46 6.34 -11.54 1.06
N VAL A 47 6.63 -10.77 0.02
CA VAL A 47 5.64 -10.28 -0.95
C VAL A 47 5.37 -11.31 -2.03
N ARG A 48 4.18 -11.27 -2.63
CA ARG A 48 3.72 -12.16 -3.69
C ARG A 48 3.60 -11.42 -5.01
N GLU A 49 4.04 -12.05 -6.08
CA GLU A 49 3.84 -11.52 -7.42
C GLU A 49 2.40 -11.77 -7.88
N LEU A 50 1.83 -10.78 -8.56
CA LEU A 50 0.58 -11.02 -9.29
C LEU A 50 0.84 -11.99 -10.42
N GLU A 51 -0.07 -12.93 -10.62
CA GLU A 51 -0.03 -13.80 -11.80
C GLU A 51 -0.37 -12.98 -13.05
N ASP A 52 0.45 -13.10 -14.10
CA ASP A 52 0.10 -12.59 -15.42
C ASP A 52 -1.11 -13.33 -15.96
N LYS A 53 -2.27 -12.69 -15.92
CA LYS A 53 -3.49 -13.22 -16.57
C LYS A 53 -3.45 -13.10 -18.10
N GLU A 54 -2.30 -12.74 -18.70
CA GLU A 54 -2.10 -12.67 -20.16
C GLU A 54 -1.69 -14.00 -20.78
N GLY A 55 -2.30 -15.10 -20.34
CA GLY A 55 -2.24 -16.41 -21.01
C GLY A 55 -3.51 -16.76 -21.79
N ARG A 56 -4.40 -15.81 -22.10
CA ARG A 56 -5.61 -16.08 -22.89
C ARG A 56 -5.73 -15.18 -24.10
N SER A 57 -5.20 -15.76 -25.24
CA SER A 57 -5.75 -15.67 -26.60
C SER A 57 -6.46 -14.36 -26.97
N SER A 58 -5.79 -13.59 -27.79
CA SER A 58 -6.38 -12.63 -28.72
C SER A 58 -7.40 -13.33 -29.65
N ASP A 59 -8.65 -13.49 -29.22
CA ASP A 59 -9.77 -13.76 -30.14
C ASP A 59 -11.10 -13.51 -29.44
N ARG A 60 -11.51 -12.25 -29.44
CA ARG A 60 -12.96 -11.86 -29.47
C ARG A 60 -13.08 -10.45 -30.04
N PRO A 61 -13.65 -10.30 -31.24
CA PRO A 61 -14.01 -9.00 -31.77
C PRO A 61 -15.32 -8.51 -31.16
N GLY A 62 -15.38 -7.27 -30.75
CA GLY A 62 -16.61 -6.53 -30.56
C GLY A 62 -17.28 -6.67 -29.18
N GLY A 63 -16.88 -5.83 -28.27
CA GLY A 63 -17.66 -5.55 -27.06
C GLY A 63 -17.18 -4.22 -26.46
N LEU A 64 -18.07 -3.24 -26.44
CA LEU A 64 -17.84 -1.94 -25.80
C LEU A 64 -17.60 -2.21 -24.28
N LYS A 65 -16.37 -2.27 -23.86
CA LYS A 65 -16.01 -2.44 -22.44
C LYS A 65 -15.91 -1.07 -21.80
N THR A 66 -16.94 -0.68 -21.08
CA THR A 66 -16.82 0.30 -20.01
C THR A 66 -16.07 -0.37 -18.87
N ALA A 67 -14.74 -0.42 -18.95
CA ALA A 67 -13.92 -0.84 -17.82
C ALA A 67 -14.07 0.22 -16.72
N ALA A 68 -14.34 -0.22 -15.48
CA ALA A 68 -14.29 0.66 -14.33
C ALA A 68 -12.90 1.32 -14.26
N PRO A 69 -12.78 2.58 -13.78
CA PRO A 69 -11.51 3.31 -13.73
C PRO A 69 -10.36 2.55 -13.06
N CYS A 70 -10.69 1.61 -12.17
CA CYS A 70 -9.76 0.78 -11.42
C CYS A 70 -9.18 -0.42 -12.21
N GLU A 71 -9.61 -0.69 -13.45
CA GLU A 71 -9.09 -1.78 -14.29
C GLU A 71 -8.03 -1.30 -15.29
N ARG A 72 -7.13 -0.41 -14.87
CA ARG A 72 -6.00 -0.02 -15.72
C ARG A 72 -5.08 -1.22 -15.95
N ARG A 73 -4.67 -1.44 -17.20
CA ARG A 73 -3.72 -2.49 -17.61
C ARG A 73 -2.28 -2.23 -17.13
N ASP A 74 -2.10 -1.43 -16.09
CA ASP A 74 -0.83 -1.12 -15.48
C ASP A 74 -0.57 -2.15 -14.37
N PRO A 75 0.55 -2.90 -14.41
CA PRO A 75 0.90 -3.86 -13.35
C PRO A 75 0.95 -3.24 -11.94
N PHE A 76 1.32 -1.96 -11.84
CA PHE A 76 1.32 -1.23 -10.57
C PHE A 76 -0.09 -0.93 -10.08
N ALA A 77 -1.03 -0.63 -10.98
CA ALA A 77 -2.44 -0.42 -10.63
C ALA A 77 -3.10 -1.71 -10.15
N ALA A 78 -2.86 -2.82 -10.85
CA ALA A 78 -3.43 -4.13 -10.48
C ALA A 78 -2.99 -4.57 -9.09
N ARG A 79 -1.69 -4.42 -8.74
CA ARG A 79 -1.19 -4.77 -7.40
C ARG A 79 -1.77 -3.86 -6.32
N THR A 80 -2.00 -2.58 -6.61
CA THR A 80 -2.60 -1.63 -5.66
C THR A 80 -4.02 -2.05 -5.32
N LEU A 81 -4.83 -2.34 -6.33
CA LEU A 81 -6.19 -2.83 -6.15
C LEU A 81 -6.23 -4.13 -5.34
N GLN A 82 -5.31 -5.07 -5.62
CA GLN A 82 -5.29 -6.35 -4.90
C GLN A 82 -4.90 -6.17 -3.43
N ASN A 83 -3.95 -5.28 -3.11
CA ASN A 83 -3.60 -4.97 -1.72
C ASN A 83 -4.78 -4.33 -0.97
N VAL A 84 -5.53 -3.42 -1.61
CA VAL A 84 -6.75 -2.85 -1.02
C VAL A 84 -7.78 -3.93 -0.75
N LYS A 85 -8.03 -4.85 -1.69
CA LYS A 85 -9.01 -5.95 -1.54
C LYS A 85 -8.64 -6.94 -0.44
N ASP A 86 -7.36 -7.23 -0.27
CA ASP A 86 -6.86 -8.22 0.69
C ASP A 86 -6.62 -7.63 2.10
N SER A 87 -6.99 -6.37 2.32
CA SER A 87 -6.91 -5.69 3.61
C SER A 87 -8.28 -5.42 4.22
N ASN A 88 -8.30 -5.18 5.53
CA ASN A 88 -9.50 -4.72 6.24
C ASN A 88 -9.54 -3.19 6.37
N GLY A 89 -8.43 -2.52 6.07
CA GLY A 89 -8.29 -1.08 6.05
C GLY A 89 -6.96 -0.65 5.47
N THR A 90 -6.92 0.56 4.94
CA THR A 90 -5.72 1.13 4.30
C THR A 90 -5.32 2.43 4.97
N VAL A 91 -4.07 2.54 5.37
CA VAL A 91 -3.44 3.82 5.76
C VAL A 91 -2.67 4.37 4.58
N ILE A 92 -2.95 5.61 4.23
CA ILE A 92 -2.35 6.31 3.10
C ILE A 92 -1.60 7.52 3.64
N ILE A 93 -0.27 7.44 3.61
CA ILE A 93 0.62 8.51 4.09
C ILE A 93 1.08 9.29 2.87
N TYR A 94 0.97 10.62 2.91
CA TYR A 94 1.37 11.49 1.81
C TYR A 94 1.92 12.83 2.34
N LEU A 95 2.48 13.67 1.45
CA LEU A 95 3.00 14.98 1.78
C LEU A 95 2.22 16.04 0.98
N GLU A 96 1.51 16.92 1.67
CA GLU A 96 0.74 18.06 1.15
C GLU A 96 -0.37 17.71 0.17
N LYS A 97 -0.06 16.96 -0.90
CA LYS A 97 -1.01 16.62 -1.97
C LYS A 97 -0.95 15.15 -2.33
N LEU A 98 -2.10 14.60 -2.59
CA LEU A 98 -2.22 13.28 -3.21
C LEU A 98 -1.85 13.37 -4.69
N GLY A 99 -1.21 12.32 -5.22
CA GLY A 99 -0.89 12.22 -6.64
C GLY A 99 -0.46 10.82 -7.04
N GLY A 100 -0.46 10.56 -8.34
CA GLY A 100 0.04 9.33 -8.91
C GLY A 100 -0.55 8.06 -8.32
N GLY A 101 0.30 7.12 -7.96
CA GLY A 101 -0.11 5.84 -7.37
C GLY A 101 -0.78 5.96 -5.99
N THR A 102 -0.45 7.02 -5.24
CA THR A 102 -1.05 7.28 -3.92
C THR A 102 -2.50 7.73 -4.04
N GLU A 103 -2.80 8.62 -4.98
CA GLU A 103 -4.16 9.04 -5.30
C GLU A 103 -4.99 7.86 -5.83
N TYR A 104 -4.41 7.05 -6.70
CA TYR A 104 -5.06 5.83 -7.19
C TYR A 104 -5.39 4.83 -6.07
N THR A 105 -4.59 4.76 -5.01
CA THR A 105 -4.91 3.93 -3.84
C THR A 105 -6.19 4.43 -3.15
N VAL A 106 -6.37 5.75 -3.03
CA VAL A 106 -7.61 6.34 -2.49
C VAL A 106 -8.81 5.99 -3.35
N GLU A 107 -8.67 6.14 -4.68
CA GLU A 107 -9.73 5.76 -5.64
C GLU A 107 -10.13 4.28 -5.45
N CYS A 108 -9.14 3.37 -5.35
CA CYS A 108 -9.40 1.95 -5.09
C CYS A 108 -10.15 1.73 -3.77
N CYS A 109 -9.77 2.41 -2.69
CA CYS A 109 -10.46 2.29 -1.40
C CYS A 109 -11.92 2.72 -1.50
N ILE A 110 -12.20 3.84 -2.18
CA ILE A 110 -13.55 4.35 -2.36
C ILE A 110 -14.39 3.39 -3.20
N GLU A 111 -13.87 2.94 -4.35
CA GLU A 111 -14.58 2.01 -5.23
C GLU A 111 -14.85 0.64 -4.61
N GLN A 112 -13.94 0.17 -3.76
CA GLN A 112 -14.10 -1.11 -3.05
C GLN A 112 -14.85 -0.97 -1.72
N HIS A 113 -15.31 0.24 -1.36
CA HIS A 113 -15.94 0.54 -0.07
C HIS A 113 -15.08 0.10 1.12
N GLN A 114 -13.74 0.18 0.97
CA GLN A 114 -12.80 -0.19 2.02
C GLN A 114 -12.48 0.99 2.93
N PRO A 115 -12.48 0.80 4.26
CA PRO A 115 -12.05 1.81 5.20
C PRO A 115 -10.64 2.29 4.90
N HIS A 116 -10.43 3.60 4.96
CA HIS A 116 -9.10 4.17 4.76
C HIS A 116 -8.87 5.41 5.61
N GLN A 117 -7.62 5.60 6.04
CA GLN A 117 -7.15 6.74 6.83
C GLN A 117 -6.10 7.51 6.04
N LEU A 118 -6.37 8.78 5.77
CA LEU A 118 -5.43 9.70 5.14
C LEU A 118 -4.55 10.39 6.18
N ILE A 119 -3.24 10.43 5.96
CA ILE A 119 -2.26 11.07 6.84
C ILE A 119 -1.39 12.03 6.02
N ASP A 120 -1.62 13.32 6.19
CA ASP A 120 -0.80 14.37 5.58
C ASP A 120 0.41 14.68 6.48
N ALA A 121 1.57 14.23 6.08
CA ALA A 121 2.82 14.39 6.83
C ALA A 121 3.29 15.85 6.94
N ALA A 122 2.75 16.77 6.12
CA ALA A 122 3.01 18.19 6.27
C ALA A 122 2.28 18.79 7.49
N LYS A 123 1.20 18.17 7.94
CA LYS A 123 0.35 18.66 9.03
C LYS A 123 0.42 17.81 10.29
N ILE A 124 0.75 16.53 10.14
CA ILE A 124 0.69 15.54 11.22
C ILE A 124 2.10 15.02 11.49
N SER A 125 2.55 15.09 12.74
CA SER A 125 3.83 14.50 13.14
C SER A 125 3.78 12.97 13.08
N ALA A 126 4.95 12.30 13.01
CA ALA A 126 5.00 10.84 13.05
C ALA A 126 4.33 10.24 14.30
N ARG A 127 4.41 10.92 15.46
CA ARG A 127 3.69 10.50 16.66
C ARG A 127 2.17 10.64 16.50
N GLY A 128 1.70 11.76 15.98
CA GLY A 128 0.27 11.97 15.70
C GLY A 128 -0.27 10.97 14.66
N ALA A 129 0.56 10.62 13.66
CA ALA A 129 0.22 9.58 12.70
C ALA A 129 0.06 8.22 13.38
N ALA A 130 0.98 7.86 14.29
CA ALA A 130 0.87 6.62 15.05
C ALA A 130 -0.41 6.56 15.90
N ASP A 131 -0.78 7.67 16.53
CA ASP A 131 -2.01 7.76 17.34
C ASP A 131 -3.26 7.59 16.46
N LEU A 132 -3.32 8.23 15.29
CA LEU A 132 -4.39 8.07 14.31
C LEU A 132 -4.49 6.62 13.77
N ILE A 133 -3.35 5.99 13.46
CA ILE A 133 -3.33 4.60 13.00
C ILE A 133 -3.85 3.67 14.12
N THR A 134 -3.44 3.92 15.36
CA THR A 134 -3.89 3.12 16.51
C THR A 134 -5.41 3.21 16.70
N GLU A 135 -5.96 4.43 16.62
CA GLU A 135 -7.41 4.66 16.73
C GLU A 135 -8.16 3.98 15.57
N PHE A 136 -7.72 4.19 14.34
CA PHE A 136 -8.29 3.58 13.13
C PHE A 136 -8.33 2.05 13.19
N VAL A 137 -7.20 1.44 13.58
CA VAL A 137 -7.09 -0.02 13.70
C VAL A 137 -7.98 -0.57 14.82
N ARG A 138 -8.04 0.12 15.96
CA ARG A 138 -8.84 -0.30 17.11
C ARG A 138 -10.35 -0.15 16.85
N GLU A 139 -10.79 0.99 16.31
CA GLU A 139 -12.21 1.26 16.09
C GLU A 139 -12.86 0.36 15.06
N LEU A 140 -12.07 -0.02 14.03
CA LEU A 140 -12.56 -0.87 12.93
C LEU A 140 -12.09 -2.33 13.05
N GLU A 141 -11.45 -2.70 14.16
CA GLU A 141 -10.96 -4.06 14.42
C GLU A 141 -10.10 -4.63 13.27
N ILE A 142 -9.21 -3.79 12.72
CA ILE A 142 -8.42 -4.12 11.54
C ILE A 142 -7.37 -5.18 11.87
N ASN A 143 -7.48 -6.35 11.25
CA ASN A 143 -6.54 -7.45 11.40
C ASN A 143 -5.48 -7.48 10.30
N THR A 144 -5.80 -6.98 9.10
CA THR A 144 -4.87 -6.81 7.99
C THR A 144 -4.88 -5.35 7.55
N LEU A 145 -3.79 -4.64 7.83
CA LEU A 145 -3.61 -3.24 7.50
C LEU A 145 -2.75 -3.10 6.25
N ASN A 146 -3.30 -2.50 5.20
CA ASN A 146 -2.54 -2.07 4.03
C ASN A 146 -1.92 -0.69 4.30
N VAL A 147 -0.64 -0.52 3.99
CA VAL A 147 0.06 0.77 4.11
C VAL A 147 0.57 1.16 2.73
N ALA A 148 0.22 2.37 2.30
CA ALA A 148 0.56 2.89 0.99
C ALA A 148 0.99 4.36 1.07
N GLY A 149 1.78 4.80 0.10
CA GLY A 149 2.20 6.19 -0.03
C GLY A 149 3.18 6.41 -1.17
N PRO A 150 3.77 7.62 -1.28
CA PRO A 150 4.70 7.94 -2.33
C PRO A 150 5.97 7.10 -2.29
N ARG A 151 6.51 6.83 -3.47
CA ARG A 151 7.84 6.24 -3.63
C ARG A 151 8.95 7.23 -3.28
N GLN A 152 10.17 6.72 -3.11
CA GLN A 152 11.33 7.52 -2.71
C GLN A 152 11.63 8.67 -3.66
N SER A 153 11.45 8.49 -4.97
CA SER A 153 11.65 9.56 -5.97
C SER A 153 10.62 10.69 -5.90
N GLU A 154 9.42 10.41 -5.39
CA GLU A 154 8.37 11.41 -5.22
C GLU A 154 8.47 12.14 -3.88
N TRP A 155 8.94 11.45 -2.84
CA TRP A 155 9.13 12.02 -1.52
C TRP A 155 10.31 11.37 -0.77
N THR A 156 11.46 12.01 -0.78
CA THR A 156 12.70 11.47 -0.19
C THR A 156 12.61 11.24 1.33
N GLY A 157 11.81 12.01 2.05
CA GLY A 157 11.55 11.84 3.49
C GLY A 157 10.48 10.83 3.84
N GLY A 158 9.80 10.25 2.84
CA GLY A 158 8.63 9.38 3.03
C GLY A 158 8.94 8.12 3.81
N TYR A 159 10.08 7.50 3.52
CA TYR A 159 10.53 6.32 4.26
C TYR A 159 10.72 6.61 5.75
N ASP A 160 11.50 7.64 6.08
CA ASP A 160 11.82 7.96 7.48
C ASP A 160 10.59 8.37 8.29
N TYR A 161 9.69 9.12 7.68
CA TYR A 161 8.45 9.51 8.32
C TYR A 161 7.55 8.29 8.60
N ALA A 162 7.30 7.47 7.58
CA ALA A 162 6.47 6.29 7.70
C ALA A 162 7.08 5.27 8.66
N PHE A 163 8.40 5.06 8.60
CA PHE A 163 9.11 4.18 9.52
C PHE A 163 8.88 4.60 10.98
N ARG A 164 9.08 5.89 11.31
CA ARG A 164 8.88 6.40 12.68
C ARG A 164 7.44 6.27 13.15
N ALA A 165 6.48 6.61 12.29
CA ALA A 165 5.07 6.53 12.62
C ALA A 165 4.63 5.08 12.91
N LEU A 166 5.00 4.16 12.04
CA LEU A 166 4.66 2.75 12.18
C LEU A 166 5.43 2.06 13.31
N ASP A 167 6.69 2.45 13.56
CA ASP A 167 7.50 1.94 14.66
C ASP A 167 6.88 2.29 16.03
N ILE A 168 6.40 3.52 16.18
CA ILE A 168 5.66 3.94 17.38
C ILE A 168 4.34 3.17 17.49
N PHE A 169 3.59 3.07 16.39
CA PHE A 169 2.31 2.35 16.35
C PHE A 169 2.49 0.88 16.76
N LEU A 170 3.38 0.14 16.11
CA LEU A 170 3.59 -1.28 16.40
C LEU A 170 4.20 -1.52 17.78
N GLY A 171 5.04 -0.60 18.28
CA GLY A 171 5.57 -0.66 19.64
C GLY A 171 4.52 -0.50 20.74
N ASN A 172 3.35 0.10 20.42
CA ASN A 172 2.24 0.25 21.36
C ASN A 172 1.24 -0.94 21.31
N VAL A 173 1.28 -1.76 20.27
CA VAL A 173 0.32 -2.85 20.01
C VAL A 173 0.92 -4.23 20.28
N ALA A 174 2.24 -4.29 20.52
CA ALA A 174 3.00 -5.53 20.79
C ALA A 174 2.86 -6.00 22.24
#